data_391669238a0588627dc27e145396a532
#
_entry.id   391669238a0588627dc27e145396a532
#
_cell.length_a   1.000
_cell.length_b   1.000
_cell.length_c   1.000
_cell.angle_alpha   90.00
_cell.angle_beta   90.00
_cell.angle_gamma   90.00
#
_symmetry.space_group_name_H-M   'P 1'
#
loop_
_entity.id
_entity.type
_entity.pdbx_description
1 polymer ?
#
loop_
_entity_poly.entity_id
_entity_poly.type
_entity_poly.pdbx_seq_one_letter_code
_entity_poly.pdbx_strand_id
1 'polypeptide(L)'
;MKKHFIALLAVLSLGQMTFIAPAIAQNPRVTIPDFADLVERASPAVVNIRTTEKIVVQQQGSIPGMPEDQAEFFRRFFGVPIPGIPNNPKQAQPNSGKPQEAERGVGSGFIIESNGLILTNAHVVEGATTIYVTLTDKREFKAKLLGMDKRTDVAVVKIEARDLPKLPLGDSSRVRVGEWVLAIGSPFGLENTVTAGIVSAKSRDTGDYLPFIQTDVAVNPGNSGGPLLNTAGQVIGINSQIFSRSGGYMGISFAIPIDEAMRVADQLRTNGKMTRGRIGVALGEMTKDVAESLGLGKPRGAYVRSVEAGGPAAAGGIEAGDVILSFNGREIAKSTDLPRVVGDTKPGTAVPIQVWRKGAQKDLSIQVADMDPPEKTVAKKNDADASVVAANNPLGVSVAELTDAKRREFSIKAGVEIIGLSDGPLSRVGARVGDVIVRIGDVDITSVKQFDAAIKGLPKNKAIPIFIRRSDSNIVIPVKPGQ
;
A
#
# COMPACT_ATOMS: atom_id res chain seq x y z
N MET A 1 -15.29 17.45 113.12
CA MET A 1 -16.26 18.07 112.15
C MET A 1 -15.59 18.11 110.83
N LYS A 2 -16.22 17.66 109.82
CA LYS A 2 -15.81 17.56 108.43
C LYS A 2 -15.35 16.14 107.99
N LYS A 3 -16.29 15.43 107.46
CA LYS A 3 -16.10 14.10 106.84
C LYS A 3 -15.76 14.25 105.39
N HIS A 4 -14.70 13.57 104.96
CA HIS A 4 -14.30 13.48 103.56
C HIS A 4 -15.04 12.42 102.88
N PHE A 5 -15.73 12.74 101.73
CA PHE A 5 -16.24 11.82 100.79
C PHE A 5 -15.25 11.71 99.61
N ILE A 6 -14.67 10.53 99.48
CA ILE A 6 -13.86 10.20 98.30
C ILE A 6 -14.77 9.46 97.34
N ALA A 7 -15.08 10.05 96.17
CA ALA A 7 -15.78 9.41 95.12
C ALA A 7 -14.78 8.68 94.22
N LEU A 8 -14.93 7.40 94.14
CA LEU A 8 -14.12 6.50 93.28
C LEU A 8 -14.72 6.54 91.87
N LEU A 9 -14.06 7.19 90.94
CA LEU A 9 -14.45 7.18 89.49
C LEU A 9 -13.80 5.95 88.85
N ALA A 10 -14.58 4.89 88.57
CA ALA A 10 -14.17 3.77 87.76
C ALA A 10 -14.28 4.17 86.28
N VAL A 11 -13.16 4.34 85.60
CA VAL A 11 -13.10 4.55 84.17
C VAL A 11 -13.19 3.20 83.49
N LEU A 12 -14.33 2.91 82.87
CA LEU A 12 -14.52 1.79 81.99
C LEU A 12 -13.86 2.10 80.62
N SER A 13 -12.66 1.66 80.38
CA SER A 13 -12.03 1.68 79.07
C SER A 13 -12.59 0.54 78.22
N LEU A 14 -13.64 0.81 77.39
CA LEU A 14 -14.03 -0.07 76.28
C LEU A 14 -12.91 -0.06 75.22
N GLY A 15 -12.11 -1.13 75.18
CA GLY A 15 -11.21 -1.34 74.09
C GLY A 15 -11.99 -1.61 72.80
N GLN A 16 -11.98 -0.65 71.89
CA GLN A 16 -12.44 -0.88 70.53
C GLN A 16 -11.40 -1.79 69.84
N MET A 17 -11.66 -3.11 69.79
CA MET A 17 -10.97 -4.01 68.86
C MET A 17 -11.41 -3.64 67.46
N THR A 18 -10.65 -2.86 66.72
CA THR A 18 -10.77 -2.71 65.29
C THR A 18 -10.40 -4.02 64.64
N PHE A 19 -11.39 -4.79 64.23
CA PHE A 19 -11.20 -5.91 63.30
C PHE A 19 -10.71 -5.31 61.97
N ILE A 20 -9.40 -5.37 61.72
CA ILE A 20 -8.82 -5.17 60.39
C ILE A 20 -9.22 -6.42 59.61
N ALA A 21 -10.32 -6.35 58.86
CA ALA A 21 -10.65 -7.34 57.86
C ALA A 21 -9.48 -7.37 56.85
N PRO A 22 -8.88 -8.51 56.54
CA PRO A 22 -7.88 -8.58 55.47
C PRO A 22 -8.56 -8.12 54.19
N ALA A 23 -8.07 -7.02 53.62
CA ALA A 23 -8.42 -6.64 52.26
C ALA A 23 -7.94 -7.79 51.37
N ILE A 24 -8.85 -8.69 50.99
CA ILE A 24 -8.59 -9.64 49.94
C ILE A 24 -8.37 -8.81 48.70
N ALA A 25 -7.12 -8.61 48.33
CA ALA A 25 -6.78 -8.07 47.04
C ALA A 25 -7.40 -9.00 46.01
N GLN A 26 -8.55 -8.57 45.46
CA GLN A 26 -9.11 -9.21 44.28
C GLN A 26 -8.08 -8.99 43.18
N ASN A 27 -7.24 -9.98 42.97
CA ASN A 27 -6.47 -10.05 41.73
C ASN A 27 -7.50 -9.87 40.60
N PRO A 28 -7.39 -8.87 39.74
CA PRO A 28 -8.28 -8.76 38.60
C PRO A 28 -8.14 -10.07 37.83
N ARG A 29 -9.14 -10.93 37.90
CA ARG A 29 -9.18 -12.11 37.06
C ARG A 29 -9.10 -11.60 35.65
N VAL A 30 -7.98 -11.82 34.98
CA VAL A 30 -7.86 -11.61 33.55
C VAL A 30 -8.84 -12.60 32.92
N THR A 31 -10.06 -12.14 32.69
CA THR A 31 -11.08 -12.93 32.02
C THR A 31 -10.63 -13.04 30.55
N ILE A 32 -10.35 -14.24 30.10
CA ILE A 32 -10.15 -14.48 28.67
C ILE A 32 -11.44 -14.05 27.98
N PRO A 33 -11.40 -13.21 26.93
CA PRO A 33 -12.60 -12.76 26.26
C PRO A 33 -13.39 -13.96 25.70
N ASP A 34 -14.66 -14.08 26.05
CA ASP A 34 -15.61 -14.93 25.38
C ASP A 34 -16.26 -14.15 24.25
N PHE A 35 -16.16 -14.68 23.04
CA PHE A 35 -16.65 -14.01 21.83
C PHE A 35 -17.96 -14.61 21.31
N ALA A 36 -18.53 -15.63 21.96
CA ALA A 36 -19.69 -16.35 21.47
C ALA A 36 -20.88 -15.41 21.17
N ASP A 37 -21.28 -14.58 22.13
CA ASP A 37 -22.38 -13.63 21.97
C ASP A 37 -22.11 -12.58 20.88
N LEU A 38 -20.83 -12.18 20.70
CA LEU A 38 -20.45 -11.23 19.67
C LEU A 38 -20.57 -11.87 18.28
N VAL A 39 -20.10 -13.11 18.15
CA VAL A 39 -20.19 -13.89 16.92
C VAL A 39 -21.64 -14.13 16.53
N GLU A 40 -22.51 -14.52 17.49
CA GLU A 40 -23.93 -14.73 17.24
C GLU A 40 -24.63 -13.48 16.69
N ARG A 41 -24.31 -12.31 17.24
CA ARG A 41 -24.86 -11.03 16.75
C ARG A 41 -24.30 -10.58 15.40
N ALA A 42 -23.01 -10.83 15.14
CA ALA A 42 -22.33 -10.33 13.94
C ALA A 42 -22.53 -11.24 12.71
N SER A 43 -22.55 -12.56 12.93
CA SER A 43 -22.62 -13.57 11.87
C SER A 43 -23.74 -13.38 10.85
N PRO A 44 -24.97 -12.97 11.21
CA PRO A 44 -26.05 -12.81 10.25
C PRO A 44 -25.77 -11.72 9.18
N ALA A 45 -24.87 -10.79 9.45
CA ALA A 45 -24.49 -9.73 8.51
C ALA A 45 -23.24 -10.08 7.66
N VAL A 46 -22.60 -11.22 7.90
CA VAL A 46 -21.49 -11.73 7.09
C VAL A 46 -22.05 -12.63 6.00
N VAL A 47 -21.56 -12.46 4.78
CA VAL A 47 -22.08 -13.16 3.60
C VAL A 47 -20.98 -13.90 2.87
N ASN A 48 -21.37 -14.99 2.21
CA ASN A 48 -20.53 -15.65 1.21
C ASN A 48 -20.67 -14.94 -0.13
N ILE A 49 -19.56 -14.78 -0.84
CA ILE A 49 -19.54 -14.24 -2.21
C ILE A 49 -18.92 -15.28 -3.12
N ARG A 50 -19.71 -15.73 -4.10
CA ARG A 50 -19.31 -16.66 -5.14
C ARG A 50 -19.37 -15.95 -6.50
N THR A 51 -18.33 -16.11 -7.30
CA THR A 51 -18.24 -15.49 -8.62
C THR A 51 -18.13 -16.53 -9.72
N THR A 52 -18.73 -16.24 -10.88
CA THR A 52 -18.63 -17.08 -12.07
C THR A 52 -17.99 -16.32 -13.22
N GLU A 53 -17.32 -17.06 -14.10
CA GLU A 53 -16.71 -16.56 -15.34
C GLU A 53 -17.21 -17.37 -16.54
N LYS A 54 -17.38 -16.71 -17.69
CA LYS A 54 -17.64 -17.42 -18.96
C LYS A 54 -16.33 -17.94 -19.51
N ILE A 55 -16.12 -19.24 -19.46
CA ILE A 55 -14.98 -19.89 -20.08
C ILE A 55 -15.39 -20.59 -21.36
N VAL A 56 -14.57 -20.45 -22.42
CA VAL A 56 -14.57 -21.35 -23.56
C VAL A 56 -13.68 -22.52 -23.16
N VAL A 57 -14.27 -23.67 -22.89
CA VAL A 57 -13.55 -24.85 -22.38
C VAL A 57 -12.49 -25.29 -23.40
N GLN A 58 -11.25 -24.94 -23.16
CA GLN A 58 -10.08 -25.65 -23.69
C GLN A 58 -9.66 -26.67 -22.64
N GLN A 59 -9.75 -27.95 -22.97
CA GLN A 59 -9.30 -29.03 -22.08
C GLN A 59 -7.80 -28.86 -21.76
N GLN A 60 -7.49 -28.46 -20.57
CA GLN A 60 -6.13 -28.46 -20.03
C GLN A 60 -6.08 -29.39 -18.81
N GLY A 61 -5.01 -30.20 -18.74
CA GLY A 61 -4.87 -31.32 -17.81
C GLY A 61 -4.93 -30.92 -16.33
N SER A 62 -5.71 -31.69 -15.60
CA SER A 62 -5.93 -31.57 -14.14
C SER A 62 -4.72 -32.09 -13.34
N ILE A 63 -4.44 -31.47 -12.21
CA ILE A 63 -3.49 -32.00 -11.21
C ILE A 63 -4.20 -33.11 -10.43
N PRO A 64 -3.63 -34.33 -10.34
CA PRO A 64 -4.25 -35.37 -9.56
C PRO A 64 -4.35 -34.98 -8.08
N GLY A 65 -5.58 -34.87 -7.56
CA GLY A 65 -5.86 -34.70 -6.13
C GLY A 65 -6.16 -33.31 -5.61
N MET A 66 -6.15 -32.27 -6.44
CA MET A 66 -6.59 -30.93 -6.08
C MET A 66 -7.67 -30.44 -7.04
N PRO A 67 -8.81 -29.94 -6.58
CA PRO A 67 -9.80 -29.27 -7.43
C PRO A 67 -9.15 -28.09 -8.15
N GLU A 68 -9.43 -27.93 -9.44
CA GLU A 68 -8.77 -26.98 -10.33
C GLU A 68 -8.99 -25.52 -9.92
N ASP A 69 -10.16 -25.23 -9.36
CA ASP A 69 -10.56 -23.97 -8.76
C ASP A 69 -9.70 -23.58 -7.54
N GLN A 70 -9.34 -24.55 -6.71
CA GLN A 70 -8.41 -24.33 -5.59
C GLN A 70 -6.98 -24.05 -6.08
N ALA A 71 -6.52 -24.78 -7.08
CA ALA A 71 -5.18 -24.59 -7.64
C ALA A 71 -5.05 -23.23 -8.32
N GLU A 72 -6.07 -22.77 -9.04
CA GLU A 72 -6.09 -21.45 -9.66
C GLU A 72 -6.22 -20.33 -8.65
N PHE A 73 -7.03 -20.50 -7.60
CA PHE A 73 -7.11 -19.60 -6.47
C PHE A 73 -5.76 -19.43 -5.78
N PHE A 74 -5.05 -20.52 -5.48
CA PHE A 74 -3.71 -20.48 -4.89
C PHE A 74 -2.70 -19.77 -5.79
N ARG A 75 -2.73 -20.01 -7.09
CA ARG A 75 -1.85 -19.33 -8.06
C ARG A 75 -2.09 -17.83 -8.11
N ARG A 76 -3.36 -17.43 -8.11
CA ARG A 76 -3.76 -16.01 -8.20
C ARG A 76 -3.54 -15.24 -6.90
N PHE A 77 -3.87 -15.88 -5.78
CA PHE A 77 -3.86 -15.23 -4.47
C PHE A 77 -2.46 -15.18 -3.84
N PHE A 78 -1.66 -16.21 -4.05
CA PHE A 78 -0.36 -16.33 -3.42
C PHE A 78 0.83 -16.14 -4.37
N GLY A 79 0.60 -15.94 -5.67
CA GLY A 79 1.67 -15.73 -6.65
C GLY A 79 2.64 -16.90 -6.81
N VAL A 80 2.32 -18.09 -6.29
CA VAL A 80 3.20 -19.25 -6.27
C VAL A 80 3.04 -20.06 -7.56
N PRO A 81 4.11 -20.27 -8.35
CA PRO A 81 4.06 -21.22 -9.46
C PRO A 81 3.88 -22.63 -8.91
N ILE A 82 2.84 -23.33 -9.33
CA ILE A 82 2.66 -24.75 -8.96
C ILE A 82 3.66 -25.58 -9.78
N PRO A 83 4.57 -26.35 -9.14
CA PRO A 83 5.51 -27.20 -9.86
C PRO A 83 4.74 -28.28 -10.65
N GLY A 84 4.97 -28.37 -11.95
CA GLY A 84 4.45 -29.46 -12.78
C GLY A 84 3.51 -29.06 -13.94
N ILE A 85 3.18 -27.79 -14.14
CA ILE A 85 2.40 -27.36 -15.32
C ILE A 85 3.36 -26.80 -16.37
N PRO A 86 3.46 -27.41 -17.58
CA PRO A 86 4.30 -26.89 -18.67
C PRO A 86 3.72 -25.59 -19.22
N ASN A 87 4.54 -24.55 -19.25
CA ASN A 87 4.24 -23.26 -19.87
C ASN A 87 4.42 -23.36 -21.40
N ASN A 88 3.62 -24.14 -22.12
CA ASN A 88 3.72 -24.21 -23.58
C ASN A 88 2.36 -23.99 -24.27
N PRO A 89 2.10 -22.81 -24.89
CA PRO A 89 0.80 -22.49 -25.48
C PRO A 89 0.61 -23.00 -26.93
N LYS A 90 1.38 -23.97 -27.39
CA LYS A 90 1.29 -24.46 -28.78
C LYS A 90 0.82 -25.91 -28.82
N GLN A 91 -0.48 -26.15 -28.72
CA GLN A 91 -1.25 -27.20 -29.37
C GLN A 91 -2.66 -27.29 -28.75
N ALA A 92 -3.54 -26.36 -29.14
CA ALA A 92 -4.94 -26.51 -28.90
C ALA A 92 -5.69 -26.30 -30.23
N GLN A 93 -6.35 -27.33 -30.71
CA GLN A 93 -7.28 -27.20 -31.82
C GLN A 93 -8.55 -26.50 -31.31
N PRO A 94 -9.16 -25.57 -32.10
CA PRO A 94 -10.35 -24.86 -31.66
C PRO A 94 -11.57 -25.79 -31.82
N ASN A 95 -12.13 -26.25 -30.72
CA ASN A 95 -13.41 -26.91 -30.69
C ASN A 95 -14.45 -25.90 -30.19
N SER A 96 -15.46 -25.63 -31.00
CA SER A 96 -16.51 -24.63 -30.79
C SER A 96 -17.49 -25.08 -29.68
N GLY A 97 -17.10 -25.04 -28.44
CA GLY A 97 -17.96 -25.24 -27.28
C GLY A 97 -18.75 -23.95 -26.96
N LYS A 98 -20.00 -24.08 -26.58
CA LYS A 98 -20.78 -22.98 -26.02
C LYS A 98 -20.10 -22.48 -24.75
N PRO A 99 -20.06 -21.15 -24.50
CA PRO A 99 -19.51 -20.62 -23.26
C PRO A 99 -20.25 -21.24 -22.07
N GLN A 100 -19.51 -21.90 -21.18
CA GLN A 100 -20.06 -22.42 -19.93
C GLN A 100 -19.66 -21.45 -18.81
N GLU A 101 -20.57 -21.22 -17.85
CA GLU A 101 -20.24 -20.50 -16.61
C GLU A 101 -19.51 -21.47 -15.68
N ALA A 102 -18.28 -21.15 -15.35
CA ALA A 102 -17.51 -21.87 -14.35
C ALA A 102 -17.35 -21.02 -13.09
N GLU A 103 -17.27 -21.68 -11.95
CA GLU A 103 -16.94 -21.01 -10.70
C GLU A 103 -15.51 -20.48 -10.77
N ARG A 104 -15.34 -19.21 -10.38
CA ARG A 104 -14.04 -18.52 -10.47
C ARG A 104 -13.41 -18.27 -9.12
N GLY A 105 -14.19 -17.86 -8.14
CA GLY A 105 -13.69 -17.48 -6.83
C GLY A 105 -14.76 -17.50 -5.77
N VAL A 106 -14.28 -17.71 -4.54
CA VAL A 106 -15.09 -17.68 -3.33
C VAL A 106 -14.42 -16.76 -2.33
N GLY A 107 -15.21 -15.90 -1.71
CA GLY A 107 -14.78 -15.00 -0.66
C GLY A 107 -15.92 -14.65 0.28
N SER A 108 -15.67 -13.70 1.13
CA SER A 108 -16.65 -13.18 2.08
C SER A 108 -16.96 -11.71 1.79
N GLY A 109 -18.03 -11.25 2.38
CA GLY A 109 -18.39 -9.84 2.46
C GLY A 109 -19.17 -9.59 3.73
N PHE A 110 -19.53 -8.32 3.96
CA PHE A 110 -20.41 -7.98 5.06
C PHE A 110 -21.33 -6.82 4.70
N ILE A 111 -22.53 -6.88 5.25
CA ILE A 111 -23.60 -5.91 4.99
C ILE A 111 -23.36 -4.67 5.84
N ILE A 112 -23.31 -3.49 5.21
CA ILE A 112 -23.12 -2.20 5.88
C ILE A 112 -24.39 -1.35 5.92
N GLU A 113 -25.37 -1.63 5.03
CA GLU A 113 -26.67 -0.99 5.02
C GLU A 113 -27.77 -2.06 4.89
N SER A 114 -28.89 -1.89 5.62
CA SER A 114 -30.00 -2.84 5.64
C SER A 114 -30.73 -3.02 4.29
N ASN A 115 -30.43 -2.17 3.33
CA ASN A 115 -30.91 -2.25 1.96
C ASN A 115 -30.10 -3.19 1.06
N GLY A 116 -29.06 -3.86 1.60
CA GLY A 116 -28.24 -4.82 0.88
C GLY A 116 -26.97 -4.26 0.25
N LEU A 117 -26.41 -3.17 0.79
CA LEU A 117 -25.09 -2.68 0.44
C LEU A 117 -24.03 -3.50 1.20
N ILE A 118 -23.06 -4.04 0.46
CA ILE A 118 -22.07 -5.00 0.96
C ILE A 118 -20.66 -4.53 0.57
N LEU A 119 -19.73 -4.62 1.53
CA LEU A 119 -18.30 -4.47 1.28
C LEU A 119 -17.63 -5.84 1.14
N THR A 120 -16.64 -5.90 0.25
CA THR A 120 -15.77 -7.05 0.03
C THR A 120 -14.44 -6.59 -0.57
N ASN A 121 -13.54 -7.53 -0.86
CA ASN A 121 -12.30 -7.22 -1.59
C ASN A 121 -12.52 -7.15 -3.11
N ALA A 122 -11.71 -6.32 -3.78
CA ALA A 122 -11.74 -6.20 -5.23
C ALA A 122 -11.34 -7.51 -5.91
N HIS A 123 -10.32 -8.21 -5.40
CA HIS A 123 -9.84 -9.48 -5.97
C HIS A 123 -10.92 -10.59 -5.92
N VAL A 124 -11.87 -10.53 -4.97
CA VAL A 124 -12.98 -11.50 -4.88
C VAL A 124 -13.94 -11.36 -6.08
N VAL A 125 -14.16 -10.12 -6.55
CA VAL A 125 -15.15 -9.83 -7.62
C VAL A 125 -14.52 -9.46 -8.97
N GLU A 126 -13.19 -9.35 -9.02
CA GLU A 126 -12.46 -8.95 -10.22
C GLU A 126 -12.70 -9.95 -11.37
N GLY A 127 -13.09 -9.44 -12.54
CA GLY A 127 -13.33 -10.24 -13.77
C GLY A 127 -14.54 -11.18 -13.69
N ALA A 128 -15.36 -11.10 -12.64
CA ALA A 128 -16.58 -11.89 -12.54
C ALA A 128 -17.61 -11.51 -13.62
N THR A 129 -18.19 -12.51 -14.27
CA THR A 129 -19.35 -12.31 -15.15
C THR A 129 -20.63 -12.19 -14.32
N THR A 130 -20.74 -12.98 -13.25
CA THR A 130 -21.88 -12.93 -12.32
C THR A 130 -21.35 -13.06 -10.90
N ILE A 131 -21.94 -12.31 -9.99
CA ILE A 131 -21.65 -12.32 -8.55
C ILE A 131 -22.90 -12.83 -7.84
N TYR A 132 -22.73 -13.86 -7.03
CA TYR A 132 -23.76 -14.40 -6.15
C TYR A 132 -23.40 -14.12 -4.71
N VAL A 133 -24.37 -13.69 -3.94
CA VAL A 133 -24.25 -13.44 -2.49
C VAL A 133 -25.20 -14.36 -1.77
N THR A 134 -24.65 -15.24 -0.91
CA THR A 134 -25.44 -16.15 -0.07
C THR A 134 -25.39 -15.67 1.38
N LEU A 135 -26.56 -15.45 1.95
CA LEU A 135 -26.72 -15.08 3.36
C LEU A 135 -26.62 -16.31 4.28
N THR A 136 -26.46 -16.09 5.57
CA THR A 136 -26.43 -17.16 6.58
C THR A 136 -27.73 -17.96 6.66
N ASP A 137 -28.86 -17.35 6.30
CA ASP A 137 -30.17 -18.02 6.20
C ASP A 137 -30.38 -18.78 4.87
N LYS A 138 -29.32 -18.95 4.09
CA LYS A 138 -29.26 -19.67 2.78
C LYS A 138 -29.97 -18.99 1.63
N ARG A 139 -30.51 -17.79 1.78
CA ARG A 139 -31.00 -17.01 0.63
C ARG A 139 -29.83 -16.61 -0.24
N GLU A 140 -29.93 -16.88 -1.53
CA GLU A 140 -28.96 -16.48 -2.54
C GLU A 140 -29.51 -15.34 -3.41
N PHE A 141 -28.68 -14.35 -3.67
CA PHE A 141 -29.01 -13.18 -4.47
C PHE A 141 -27.96 -12.98 -5.56
N LYS A 142 -28.41 -12.63 -6.76
CA LYS A 142 -27.52 -12.09 -7.78
C LYS A 142 -27.18 -10.65 -7.40
N ALA A 143 -25.91 -10.35 -7.22
CA ALA A 143 -25.45 -9.04 -6.82
C ALA A 143 -25.01 -8.20 -8.02
N LYS A 144 -25.21 -6.89 -7.88
CA LYS A 144 -24.68 -5.88 -8.82
C LYS A 144 -23.38 -5.32 -8.27
N LEU A 145 -22.30 -5.35 -9.05
CA LEU A 145 -21.08 -4.63 -8.74
C LEU A 145 -21.33 -3.12 -8.94
N LEU A 146 -21.24 -2.32 -7.89
CA LEU A 146 -21.34 -0.87 -7.98
C LEU A 146 -20.01 -0.24 -8.39
N GLY A 147 -18.90 -0.84 -7.95
CA GLY A 147 -17.56 -0.47 -8.33
C GLY A 147 -16.52 -1.25 -7.54
N MET A 148 -15.29 -1.25 -8.03
CA MET A 148 -14.14 -1.84 -7.35
C MET A 148 -12.89 -1.01 -7.59
N ASP A 149 -11.98 -1.07 -6.64
CA ASP A 149 -10.67 -0.45 -6.72
C ASP A 149 -9.56 -1.45 -6.39
N LYS A 150 -8.80 -1.83 -7.41
CA LYS A 150 -7.74 -2.83 -7.30
C LYS A 150 -6.57 -2.41 -6.42
N ARG A 151 -6.28 -1.10 -6.34
CA ARG A 151 -5.14 -0.58 -5.56
C ARG A 151 -5.36 -0.65 -4.06
N THR A 152 -6.59 -0.44 -3.63
CA THR A 152 -6.98 -0.56 -2.22
C THR A 152 -7.63 -1.90 -1.91
N ASP A 153 -7.83 -2.73 -2.92
CA ASP A 153 -8.48 -4.04 -2.81
C ASP A 153 -9.88 -3.96 -2.16
N VAL A 154 -10.65 -2.92 -2.49
CA VAL A 154 -12.02 -2.70 -1.98
C VAL A 154 -13.02 -2.79 -3.12
N ALA A 155 -14.13 -3.48 -2.90
CA ALA A 155 -15.27 -3.53 -3.80
C ALA A 155 -16.58 -3.31 -3.05
N VAL A 156 -17.55 -2.73 -3.74
CA VAL A 156 -18.92 -2.50 -3.27
C VAL A 156 -19.87 -3.25 -4.16
N VAL A 157 -20.65 -4.15 -3.57
CA VAL A 157 -21.71 -4.89 -4.27
C VAL A 157 -23.07 -4.61 -3.63
N LYS A 158 -24.13 -4.74 -4.42
CA LYS A 158 -25.49 -4.46 -4.01
C LYS A 158 -26.39 -5.65 -4.33
N ILE A 159 -27.16 -6.11 -3.36
CA ILE A 159 -28.24 -7.07 -3.54
C ILE A 159 -29.60 -6.39 -3.36
N GLU A 160 -30.60 -6.86 -4.07
CA GLU A 160 -31.98 -6.36 -3.97
C GLU A 160 -32.69 -7.07 -2.81
N ALA A 161 -32.49 -6.56 -1.60
CA ALA A 161 -33.12 -7.04 -0.37
C ALA A 161 -33.34 -5.87 0.61
N ARG A 162 -34.20 -6.07 1.59
CA ARG A 162 -34.52 -5.07 2.62
C ARG A 162 -34.47 -5.71 4.01
N ASP A 163 -34.39 -4.87 5.02
CA ASP A 163 -34.42 -5.28 6.42
C ASP A 163 -33.34 -6.32 6.79
N LEU A 164 -32.18 -6.22 6.10
CA LEU A 164 -31.05 -7.09 6.36
C LEU A 164 -30.29 -6.65 7.63
N PRO A 165 -29.76 -7.62 8.38
CA PRO A 165 -28.81 -7.34 9.45
C PRO A 165 -27.57 -6.64 8.87
N LYS A 166 -27.04 -5.66 9.61
CA LYS A 166 -25.85 -4.91 9.21
C LYS A 166 -24.86 -4.80 10.36
N LEU A 167 -23.57 -4.70 10.05
CA LEU A 167 -22.55 -4.45 11.06
C LEU A 167 -22.37 -2.96 11.34
N PRO A 168 -22.19 -2.58 12.61
CA PRO A 168 -21.76 -1.24 12.96
C PRO A 168 -20.31 -1.02 12.53
N LEU A 169 -20.04 0.17 11.97
CA LEU A 169 -18.68 0.56 11.60
C LEU A 169 -17.98 1.21 12.81
N GLY A 170 -16.73 0.87 13.01
CA GLY A 170 -15.85 1.44 14.03
C GLY A 170 -14.96 2.54 13.46
N ASP A 171 -13.96 2.91 14.24
CA ASP A 171 -12.94 3.90 13.89
C ASP A 171 -11.56 3.24 13.95
N SER A 172 -10.98 2.96 12.78
CA SER A 172 -9.67 2.28 12.68
C SER A 172 -8.51 3.16 13.17
N SER A 173 -8.69 4.48 13.22
CA SER A 173 -7.66 5.39 13.73
C SER A 173 -7.42 5.21 15.24
N ARG A 174 -8.44 4.82 15.99
CA ARG A 174 -8.44 4.63 17.44
C ARG A 174 -7.95 3.24 17.88
N VAL A 175 -7.84 2.28 16.97
CA VAL A 175 -7.37 0.93 17.26
C VAL A 175 -5.94 0.97 17.81
N ARG A 176 -5.64 0.17 18.83
CA ARG A 176 -4.33 0.09 19.48
C ARG A 176 -3.72 -1.30 19.29
N VAL A 177 -2.41 -1.35 19.20
CA VAL A 177 -1.66 -2.60 19.23
C VAL A 177 -1.92 -3.34 20.55
N GLY A 178 -2.17 -4.65 20.45
CA GLY A 178 -2.54 -5.50 21.59
C GLY A 178 -4.04 -5.62 21.83
N GLU A 179 -4.91 -4.88 21.14
CA GLU A 179 -6.36 -5.06 21.24
C GLU A 179 -6.82 -6.36 20.60
N TRP A 180 -7.75 -7.07 21.25
CA TRP A 180 -8.39 -8.25 20.71
C TRP A 180 -9.25 -7.93 19.49
N VAL A 181 -9.15 -8.77 18.48
CA VAL A 181 -9.90 -8.66 17.24
C VAL A 181 -10.34 -10.02 16.73
N LEU A 182 -11.43 -10.05 15.96
CA LEU A 182 -12.00 -11.24 15.35
C LEU A 182 -12.12 -11.04 13.85
N ALA A 183 -11.72 -12.05 13.07
CA ALA A 183 -12.11 -12.15 11.67
C ALA A 183 -13.27 -13.13 11.55
N ILE A 184 -14.27 -12.73 10.77
CA ILE A 184 -15.39 -13.60 10.42
C ILE A 184 -15.45 -13.71 8.90
N GLY A 185 -15.56 -14.94 8.41
CA GLY A 185 -15.73 -15.23 6.99
C GLY A 185 -16.77 -16.30 6.77
N SER A 186 -17.21 -16.47 5.53
CA SER A 186 -18.17 -17.49 5.10
C SER A 186 -17.62 -18.27 3.89
N PRO A 187 -16.53 -19.02 4.06
CA PRO A 187 -15.75 -19.58 2.94
C PRO A 187 -16.52 -20.54 2.05
N PHE A 188 -17.49 -21.28 2.58
CA PHE A 188 -18.20 -22.31 1.83
C PHE A 188 -19.70 -22.06 1.74
N GLY A 189 -20.18 -20.88 2.15
CA GLY A 189 -21.62 -20.54 2.15
C GLY A 189 -22.47 -21.41 3.08
N LEU A 190 -21.85 -22.17 3.99
CA LEU A 190 -22.53 -23.06 4.94
C LEU A 190 -22.64 -22.40 6.31
N GLU A 191 -21.53 -22.29 6.99
CA GLU A 191 -21.39 -21.71 8.32
C GLU A 191 -20.24 -20.71 8.31
N ASN A 192 -20.32 -19.71 9.20
CA ASN A 192 -19.26 -18.74 9.33
C ASN A 192 -18.06 -19.35 10.05
N THR A 193 -16.87 -19.03 9.54
CA THR A 193 -15.61 -19.35 10.20
C THR A 193 -15.16 -18.12 10.97
N VAL A 194 -14.82 -18.33 12.24
CA VAL A 194 -14.38 -17.27 13.15
C VAL A 194 -12.98 -17.56 13.64
N THR A 195 -12.11 -16.56 13.57
CA THR A 195 -10.78 -16.63 14.15
C THR A 195 -10.53 -15.39 14.99
N ALA A 196 -9.80 -15.55 16.10
CA ALA A 196 -9.51 -14.47 17.04
C ALA A 196 -8.00 -14.29 17.20
N GLY A 197 -7.58 -13.08 17.48
CA GLY A 197 -6.20 -12.71 17.73
C GLY A 197 -6.11 -11.26 18.21
N ILE A 198 -4.96 -10.63 18.01
CA ILE A 198 -4.71 -9.26 18.42
C ILE A 198 -4.22 -8.40 17.25
N VAL A 199 -4.35 -7.10 17.41
CA VAL A 199 -3.66 -6.14 16.55
C VAL A 199 -2.16 -6.21 16.85
N SER A 200 -1.36 -6.66 15.89
CA SER A 200 0.11 -6.80 16.04
C SER A 200 0.85 -5.53 15.66
N ALA A 201 0.34 -4.77 14.67
CA ALA A 201 0.89 -3.48 14.27
C ALA A 201 -0.15 -2.63 13.53
N LYS A 202 0.12 -1.33 13.44
CA LYS A 202 -0.69 -0.36 12.66
C LYS A 202 0.17 0.28 11.58
N SER A 203 -0.49 0.77 10.53
CA SER A 203 0.15 1.52 9.44
C SER A 203 1.33 0.77 8.82
N ARG A 204 1.17 -0.57 8.66
CA ARG A 204 2.17 -1.38 7.97
C ARG A 204 2.19 -1.05 6.50
N ASP A 205 3.33 -0.57 6.07
CA ASP A 205 3.64 -0.37 4.67
C ASP A 205 4.19 -1.67 4.10
N THR A 206 3.44 -2.29 3.23
CA THR A 206 3.84 -3.52 2.50
C THR A 206 4.38 -3.21 1.11
N GLY A 207 4.55 -1.91 0.78
CA GLY A 207 4.83 -1.43 -0.57
C GLY A 207 3.54 -1.12 -1.35
N ASP A 208 2.38 -1.43 -0.78
CA ASP A 208 1.07 -1.14 -1.31
C ASP A 208 0.62 0.29 -0.96
N TYR A 209 -0.47 0.72 -1.57
CA TYR A 209 -1.01 2.08 -1.41
C TYR A 209 -1.56 2.37 0.00
N LEU A 210 -1.95 1.33 0.76
CA LEU A 210 -2.65 1.46 2.05
C LEU A 210 -1.80 1.08 3.26
N PRO A 211 -1.98 1.78 4.38
CA PRO A 211 -1.39 1.42 5.67
C PRO A 211 -2.24 0.33 6.35
N PHE A 212 -1.95 -0.94 6.12
CA PHE A 212 -2.68 -2.06 6.70
C PHE A 212 -2.66 -2.11 8.24
N ILE A 213 -3.74 -2.67 8.80
CA ILE A 213 -3.76 -3.20 10.17
C ILE A 213 -3.17 -4.62 10.09
N GLN A 214 -2.06 -4.84 10.79
CA GLN A 214 -1.48 -6.17 10.93
C GLN A 214 -2.06 -6.88 12.15
N THR A 215 -2.45 -8.15 12.00
CA THR A 215 -2.96 -8.98 13.08
C THR A 215 -2.32 -10.38 13.04
N ASP A 216 -2.49 -11.16 14.10
CA ASP A 216 -2.20 -12.59 14.15
C ASP A 216 -3.46 -13.45 14.03
N VAL A 217 -4.56 -12.87 13.61
CA VAL A 217 -5.80 -13.58 13.29
C VAL A 217 -5.55 -14.52 12.12
N ALA A 218 -5.95 -15.78 12.22
CA ALA A 218 -5.78 -16.72 11.13
C ALA A 218 -6.75 -16.40 9.97
N VAL A 219 -6.22 -15.81 8.92
CA VAL A 219 -6.93 -15.59 7.66
C VAL A 219 -6.54 -16.69 6.69
N ASN A 220 -7.54 -17.40 6.19
CA ASN A 220 -7.41 -18.46 5.19
C ASN A 220 -8.29 -18.13 3.97
N PRO A 221 -8.11 -18.83 2.83
CA PRO A 221 -8.98 -18.70 1.68
C PRO A 221 -10.47 -18.75 2.05
N GLY A 222 -11.23 -17.74 1.59
CA GLY A 222 -12.63 -17.57 1.91
C GLY A 222 -12.93 -16.58 3.02
N ASN A 223 -11.99 -16.24 3.92
CA ASN A 223 -12.17 -15.15 4.89
C ASN A 223 -11.88 -13.77 4.29
N SER A 224 -11.22 -13.70 3.14
CA SER A 224 -10.95 -12.45 2.42
C SER A 224 -12.25 -11.74 2.05
N GLY A 225 -12.31 -10.43 2.28
CA GLY A 225 -13.50 -9.61 2.11
C GLY A 225 -14.42 -9.58 3.33
N GLY A 226 -14.26 -10.51 4.28
CA GLY A 226 -14.98 -10.52 5.54
C GLY A 226 -14.51 -9.44 6.52
N PRO A 227 -15.31 -9.12 7.56
CA PRO A 227 -15.00 -8.08 8.52
C PRO A 227 -13.91 -8.51 9.50
N LEU A 228 -13.07 -7.56 9.89
CA LEU A 228 -12.28 -7.58 11.12
C LEU A 228 -13.00 -6.75 12.17
N LEU A 229 -13.39 -7.38 13.27
CA LEU A 229 -14.19 -6.77 14.34
C LEU A 229 -13.35 -6.49 15.58
N ASN A 230 -13.66 -5.42 16.28
CA ASN A 230 -13.20 -5.21 17.65
C ASN A 230 -14.12 -5.93 18.65
N THR A 231 -13.78 -5.92 19.94
CA THR A 231 -14.55 -6.55 21.00
C THR A 231 -15.93 -5.94 21.24
N ALA A 232 -16.20 -4.73 20.72
CA ALA A 232 -17.52 -4.12 20.72
C ALA A 232 -18.40 -4.57 19.54
N GLY A 233 -17.90 -5.43 18.65
CA GLY A 233 -18.61 -5.89 17.46
C GLY A 233 -18.63 -4.88 16.31
N GLN A 234 -17.78 -3.87 16.35
CA GLN A 234 -17.67 -2.86 15.31
C GLN A 234 -16.60 -3.30 14.30
N VAL A 235 -16.87 -3.08 13.00
CA VAL A 235 -15.91 -3.34 11.93
C VAL A 235 -14.81 -2.30 11.99
N ILE A 236 -13.57 -2.75 12.15
CA ILE A 236 -12.37 -1.91 12.13
C ILE A 236 -11.53 -2.11 10.87
N GLY A 237 -11.83 -3.15 10.08
CA GLY A 237 -11.14 -3.42 8.82
C GLY A 237 -11.81 -4.50 7.98
N ILE A 238 -11.29 -4.68 6.76
CA ILE A 238 -11.64 -5.76 5.83
C ILE A 238 -10.46 -6.72 5.76
N ASN A 239 -10.66 -7.99 6.08
CA ASN A 239 -9.60 -9.00 5.93
C ASN A 239 -9.23 -9.10 4.44
N SER A 240 -7.94 -8.96 4.10
CA SER A 240 -7.50 -8.91 2.71
C SER A 240 -6.49 -9.99 2.39
N GLN A 241 -5.30 -9.92 2.97
CA GLN A 241 -4.17 -10.77 2.58
C GLN A 241 -3.38 -11.27 3.78
N ILE A 242 -2.54 -12.28 3.53
CA ILE A 242 -1.57 -12.80 4.49
C ILE A 242 -0.15 -12.61 3.98
N PHE A 243 0.81 -12.49 4.90
CA PHE A 243 2.21 -12.68 4.54
C PHE A 243 2.52 -14.16 4.53
N SER A 244 2.79 -14.72 3.35
CA SER A 244 3.02 -16.17 3.21
C SER A 244 4.13 -16.48 2.22
N ARG A 245 4.95 -17.48 2.55
CA ARG A 245 5.93 -18.08 1.63
C ARG A 245 5.46 -19.43 1.07
N SER A 246 4.49 -20.05 1.74
CA SER A 246 3.99 -21.40 1.42
C SER A 246 2.54 -21.40 0.91
N GLY A 247 1.89 -20.21 0.86
CA GLY A 247 0.49 -20.07 0.50
C GLY A 247 -0.49 -20.22 1.67
N GLY A 248 -0.06 -20.70 2.84
CA GLY A 248 -0.88 -20.81 4.05
C GLY A 248 -0.58 -19.71 5.08
N TYR A 249 -1.45 -19.55 6.05
CA TYR A 249 -1.28 -18.64 7.17
C TYR A 249 -0.01 -18.96 7.98
N MET A 250 0.81 -17.96 8.23
CA MET A 250 2.09 -18.06 8.96
C MET A 250 2.19 -17.06 10.13
N GLY A 251 1.09 -16.72 10.77
CA GLY A 251 1.06 -15.81 11.92
C GLY A 251 0.97 -14.34 11.59
N ILE A 252 0.84 -13.95 10.32
CA ILE A 252 0.73 -12.55 9.89
C ILE A 252 -0.41 -12.40 8.89
N SER A 253 -1.38 -11.57 9.24
CA SER A 253 -2.50 -11.18 8.39
C SER A 253 -2.60 -9.67 8.29
N PHE A 254 -3.18 -9.20 7.20
CA PHE A 254 -3.40 -7.79 6.93
C PHE A 254 -4.87 -7.51 6.66
N ALA A 255 -5.37 -6.45 7.29
CA ALA A 255 -6.71 -5.92 7.05
C ALA A 255 -6.64 -4.48 6.56
N ILE A 256 -7.50 -4.15 5.61
CA ILE A 256 -7.70 -2.77 5.11
C ILE A 256 -8.43 -2.00 6.20
N PRO A 257 -7.92 -0.85 6.68
CA PRO A 257 -8.62 -0.04 7.67
C PRO A 257 -10.01 0.37 7.19
N ILE A 258 -11.02 0.31 8.08
CA ILE A 258 -12.41 0.57 7.68
C ILE A 258 -12.63 2.01 7.20
N ASP A 259 -11.93 2.99 7.77
CA ASP A 259 -12.06 4.39 7.36
C ASP A 259 -11.59 4.58 5.91
N GLU A 260 -10.50 3.91 5.52
CA GLU A 260 -10.02 3.90 4.14
C GLU A 260 -10.99 3.16 3.21
N ALA A 261 -11.49 2.01 3.65
CA ALA A 261 -12.47 1.24 2.87
C ALA A 261 -13.74 2.04 2.62
N MET A 262 -14.27 2.75 3.62
CA MET A 262 -15.47 3.58 3.48
C MET A 262 -15.25 4.78 2.57
N ARG A 263 -14.08 5.45 2.66
CA ARG A 263 -13.71 6.53 1.75
C ARG A 263 -13.70 6.09 0.28
N VAL A 264 -13.19 4.89 0.03
CA VAL A 264 -13.20 4.28 -1.30
C VAL A 264 -14.63 3.89 -1.70
N ALA A 265 -15.36 3.23 -0.81
CA ALA A 265 -16.73 2.77 -1.05
C ALA A 265 -17.69 3.91 -1.43
N ASP A 266 -17.58 5.07 -0.80
CA ASP A 266 -18.40 6.25 -1.11
C ASP A 266 -18.15 6.75 -2.54
N GLN A 267 -16.89 6.75 -3.00
CA GLN A 267 -16.57 7.11 -4.37
C GLN A 267 -17.04 6.04 -5.37
N LEU A 268 -16.85 4.76 -5.05
CA LEU A 268 -17.31 3.66 -5.90
C LEU A 268 -18.83 3.66 -6.06
N ARG A 269 -19.56 3.94 -4.97
CA ARG A 269 -21.03 4.04 -4.98
C ARG A 269 -21.52 5.20 -5.83
N THR A 270 -20.84 6.35 -5.77
CA THR A 270 -21.27 7.59 -6.45
C THR A 270 -20.83 7.62 -7.91
N ASN A 271 -19.59 7.22 -8.18
CA ASN A 271 -18.93 7.43 -9.48
C ASN A 271 -18.63 6.11 -10.23
N GLY A 272 -18.85 4.95 -9.60
CA GLY A 272 -18.50 3.64 -10.13
C GLY A 272 -17.00 3.33 -10.18
N LYS A 273 -16.15 4.33 -9.91
CA LYS A 273 -14.69 4.21 -9.90
C LYS A 273 -14.05 5.13 -8.86
N MET A 274 -12.88 4.75 -8.41
CA MET A 274 -12.03 5.60 -7.57
C MET A 274 -11.29 6.62 -8.43
N THR A 275 -11.33 7.88 -8.05
CA THR A 275 -10.55 8.96 -8.66
C THR A 275 -9.39 9.33 -7.75
N ARG A 276 -8.17 9.35 -8.27
CA ARG A 276 -6.95 9.66 -7.52
C ARG A 276 -6.16 10.77 -8.17
N GLY A 277 -5.61 11.61 -7.31
CA GLY A 277 -4.63 12.60 -7.74
C GLY A 277 -3.27 11.97 -8.05
N ARG A 278 -2.55 12.55 -9.01
CA ARG A 278 -1.13 12.28 -9.28
C ARG A 278 -0.39 13.57 -9.56
N ILE A 279 0.92 13.54 -9.33
CA ILE A 279 1.79 14.68 -9.62
C ILE A 279 2.91 14.35 -10.60
N GLY A 280 3.12 13.07 -10.95
CA GLY A 280 4.11 12.67 -11.95
C GLY A 280 5.55 12.73 -11.41
N VAL A 281 5.80 12.19 -10.22
CA VAL A 281 7.15 11.99 -9.66
C VAL A 281 7.40 10.52 -9.38
N ALA A 282 8.64 10.08 -9.57
CA ALA A 282 9.10 8.81 -9.02
C ALA A 282 9.90 9.09 -7.75
N LEU A 283 9.55 8.39 -6.68
CA LEU A 283 10.20 8.54 -5.39
C LEU A 283 11.39 7.59 -5.25
N GLY A 284 12.39 8.02 -4.49
CA GLY A 284 13.51 7.21 -4.06
C GLY A 284 13.48 7.00 -2.56
N GLU A 285 14.29 6.03 -2.10
CA GLU A 285 14.48 5.82 -0.69
C GLU A 285 15.28 6.98 -0.07
N MET A 286 14.81 7.53 1.05
CA MET A 286 15.50 8.56 1.81
C MET A 286 16.46 7.91 2.80
N THR A 287 17.63 7.50 2.31
CA THR A 287 18.71 6.98 3.15
C THR A 287 19.46 8.12 3.85
N LYS A 288 20.26 7.78 4.87
CA LYS A 288 21.14 8.76 5.54
C LYS A 288 22.09 9.43 4.55
N ASP A 289 22.68 8.64 3.63
CA ASP A 289 23.60 9.14 2.62
C ASP A 289 22.94 10.12 1.66
N VAL A 290 21.68 9.83 1.24
CA VAL A 290 20.88 10.74 0.41
C VAL A 290 20.62 12.05 1.16
N ALA A 291 20.17 11.97 2.41
CA ALA A 291 19.91 13.17 3.23
C ALA A 291 21.17 14.03 3.42
N GLU A 292 22.32 13.42 3.69
CA GLU A 292 23.62 14.11 3.82
C GLU A 292 24.05 14.73 2.48
N SER A 293 23.89 14.01 1.35
CA SER A 293 24.26 14.54 0.03
C SER A 293 23.45 15.75 -0.38
N LEU A 294 22.18 15.82 0.04
CA LEU A 294 21.28 16.92 -0.24
C LEU A 294 21.32 18.03 0.83
N GLY A 295 22.18 17.91 1.84
CA GLY A 295 22.31 18.88 2.92
C GLY A 295 21.11 18.95 3.85
N LEU A 296 20.27 17.91 3.89
CA LEU A 296 19.04 17.88 4.70
C LEU A 296 19.30 17.58 6.20
N GLY A 297 20.46 17.02 6.53
CA GLY A 297 20.89 16.67 7.88
C GLY A 297 20.30 15.35 8.40
N LYS A 298 18.99 15.20 8.45
CA LYS A 298 18.31 13.97 8.88
C LYS A 298 17.39 13.44 7.78
N PRO A 299 17.26 12.09 7.59
CA PRO A 299 16.29 11.50 6.66
C PRO A 299 14.87 11.92 7.03
N ARG A 300 14.20 12.65 6.15
CA ARG A 300 12.78 13.05 6.24
C ARG A 300 12.26 13.45 4.87
N GLY A 301 10.95 13.45 4.70
CA GLY A 301 10.30 13.86 3.46
C GLY A 301 10.32 12.78 2.36
N ALA A 302 9.79 13.14 1.21
CA ALA A 302 9.74 12.27 0.03
C ALA A 302 10.80 12.72 -0.99
N TYR A 303 11.82 11.90 -1.18
CA TYR A 303 12.90 12.16 -2.12
C TYR A 303 12.43 11.93 -3.56
N VAL A 304 12.52 12.97 -4.39
CA VAL A 304 12.15 12.95 -5.80
C VAL A 304 13.34 12.43 -6.62
N ARG A 305 13.27 11.16 -7.02
CA ARG A 305 14.30 10.54 -7.88
C ARG A 305 14.20 11.00 -9.32
N SER A 306 12.97 11.12 -9.84
CA SER A 306 12.72 11.62 -11.20
C SER A 306 11.38 12.33 -11.30
N VAL A 307 11.24 13.19 -12.28
CA VAL A 307 10.03 13.97 -12.59
C VAL A 307 9.63 13.67 -14.03
N GLU A 308 8.35 13.36 -14.22
CA GLU A 308 7.75 13.12 -15.54
C GLU A 308 7.76 14.41 -16.36
N ALA A 309 8.33 14.36 -17.57
CA ALA A 309 8.38 15.52 -18.46
C ALA A 309 6.97 15.95 -18.88
N GLY A 310 6.66 17.24 -18.74
CA GLY A 310 5.34 17.78 -19.05
C GLY A 310 4.24 17.39 -18.05
N GLY A 311 4.58 16.61 -16.99
CA GLY A 311 3.66 16.26 -15.92
C GLY A 311 3.41 17.42 -14.94
N PRO A 312 2.44 17.25 -14.02
CA PRO A 312 2.06 18.28 -13.04
C PRO A 312 3.23 18.78 -12.19
N ALA A 313 4.10 17.87 -11.74
CA ALA A 313 5.28 18.20 -10.95
C ALA A 313 6.27 19.08 -11.73
N ALA A 314 6.54 18.74 -13.00
CA ALA A 314 7.40 19.54 -13.87
C ALA A 314 6.81 20.93 -14.12
N ALA A 315 5.50 21.01 -14.40
CA ALA A 315 4.79 22.28 -14.60
C ALA A 315 4.78 23.16 -13.34
N GLY A 316 4.69 22.54 -12.15
CA GLY A 316 4.77 23.21 -10.84
C GLY A 316 6.19 23.53 -10.37
N GLY A 317 7.22 23.21 -11.20
CA GLY A 317 8.62 23.54 -10.92
C GLY A 317 9.31 22.60 -9.93
N ILE A 318 8.80 21.37 -9.72
CA ILE A 318 9.51 20.33 -8.98
C ILE A 318 10.63 19.76 -9.87
N GLU A 319 11.78 19.53 -9.29
CA GLU A 319 12.97 19.00 -9.97
C GLU A 319 13.40 17.67 -9.33
N ALA A 320 14.09 16.84 -10.12
CA ALA A 320 14.78 15.69 -9.57
C ALA A 320 15.84 16.16 -8.55
N GLY A 321 15.92 15.49 -7.41
CA GLY A 321 16.77 15.89 -6.28
C GLY A 321 16.05 16.73 -5.22
N ASP A 322 14.82 17.17 -5.46
CA ASP A 322 14.00 17.78 -4.40
C ASP A 322 13.62 16.76 -3.33
N VAL A 323 13.40 17.25 -2.11
CA VAL A 323 12.75 16.48 -1.06
C VAL A 323 11.45 17.20 -0.69
N ILE A 324 10.33 16.55 -0.94
CA ILE A 324 9.01 17.08 -0.60
C ILE A 324 8.82 16.96 0.90
N LEU A 325 8.71 18.10 1.60
CA LEU A 325 8.57 18.17 3.06
C LEU A 325 7.12 18.32 3.51
N SER A 326 6.29 19.01 2.69
CA SER A 326 4.86 19.10 2.93
C SER A 326 4.07 19.15 1.63
N PHE A 327 2.83 18.69 1.66
CA PHE A 327 1.90 18.70 0.55
C PHE A 327 0.50 19.07 1.05
N ASN A 328 -0.09 20.11 0.50
CA ASN A 328 -1.40 20.63 0.89
C ASN A 328 -1.54 20.84 2.42
N GLY A 329 -0.50 21.44 3.04
CA GLY A 329 -0.44 21.70 4.48
C GLY A 329 -0.19 20.48 5.38
N ARG A 330 -0.07 19.27 4.80
CA ARG A 330 0.28 18.04 5.55
C ARG A 330 1.78 17.79 5.47
N GLU A 331 2.40 17.54 6.60
CA GLU A 331 3.81 17.14 6.68
C GLU A 331 4.02 15.76 6.04
N ILE A 332 5.10 15.62 5.28
CA ILE A 332 5.55 14.36 4.70
C ILE A 332 6.77 13.90 5.49
N ALA A 333 6.56 12.94 6.39
CA ALA A 333 7.64 12.39 7.22
C ALA A 333 8.52 11.41 6.44
N LYS A 334 7.93 10.60 5.56
CA LYS A 334 8.60 9.59 4.72
C LYS A 334 8.05 9.54 3.30
N SER A 335 8.85 8.98 2.38
CA SER A 335 8.48 8.87 0.96
C SER A 335 7.13 8.17 0.74
N THR A 336 6.78 7.21 1.58
CA THR A 336 5.52 6.45 1.50
C THR A 336 4.27 7.23 1.90
N ASP A 337 4.42 8.37 2.57
CA ASP A 337 3.28 9.23 2.94
C ASP A 337 2.75 10.01 1.73
N LEU A 338 3.64 10.41 0.81
CA LEU A 338 3.29 11.30 -0.30
C LEU A 338 2.26 10.69 -1.28
N PRO A 339 2.39 9.44 -1.75
CA PRO A 339 1.42 8.84 -2.67
C PRO A 339 0.00 8.87 -2.15
N ARG A 340 -0.18 8.64 -0.85
CA ARG A 340 -1.48 8.66 -0.19
C ARG A 340 -2.06 10.08 -0.14
N VAL A 341 -1.28 11.06 0.33
CA VAL A 341 -1.76 12.45 0.45
C VAL A 341 -2.09 13.03 -0.92
N VAL A 342 -1.27 12.73 -1.94
CA VAL A 342 -1.52 13.13 -3.33
C VAL A 342 -2.76 12.43 -3.89
N GLY A 343 -2.87 11.12 -3.70
CA GLY A 343 -3.99 10.31 -4.19
C GLY A 343 -5.33 10.72 -3.59
N ASP A 344 -5.35 11.18 -2.34
CA ASP A 344 -6.54 11.69 -1.66
C ASP A 344 -6.96 13.09 -2.13
N THR A 345 -6.07 13.78 -2.86
CA THR A 345 -6.35 15.12 -3.36
C THR A 345 -7.10 15.04 -4.68
N LYS A 346 -8.22 15.76 -4.76
CA LYS A 346 -9.06 15.79 -5.97
C LYS A 346 -8.28 16.30 -7.17
N PRO A 347 -8.28 15.60 -8.32
CA PRO A 347 -7.71 16.11 -9.57
C PRO A 347 -8.24 17.49 -9.95
N GLY A 348 -7.39 18.30 -10.54
CA GLY A 348 -7.68 19.69 -10.89
C GLY A 348 -7.45 20.69 -9.75
N THR A 349 -7.22 20.23 -8.51
CA THR A 349 -6.95 21.12 -7.38
C THR A 349 -5.51 21.64 -7.42
N ALA A 350 -5.33 22.96 -7.29
CA ALA A 350 -4.03 23.58 -7.06
C ALA A 350 -3.71 23.55 -5.56
N VAL A 351 -2.55 23.01 -5.20
CA VAL A 351 -2.15 22.84 -3.79
C VAL A 351 -0.75 23.42 -3.53
N PRO A 352 -0.52 24.00 -2.36
CA PRO A 352 0.82 24.40 -1.92
C PRO A 352 1.65 23.14 -1.61
N ILE A 353 2.92 23.21 -1.98
CA ILE A 353 3.91 22.17 -1.70
C ILE A 353 5.20 22.84 -1.23
N GLN A 354 5.85 22.24 -0.24
CA GLN A 354 7.12 22.71 0.25
C GLN A 354 8.20 21.70 -0.05
N VAL A 355 9.26 22.12 -0.71
CA VAL A 355 10.38 21.26 -1.08
C VAL A 355 11.69 21.77 -0.48
N TRP A 356 12.62 20.86 -0.22
CA TRP A 356 14.01 21.16 0.08
C TRP A 356 14.82 21.00 -1.21
N ARG A 357 15.52 22.06 -1.61
CA ARG A 357 16.34 22.12 -2.81
C ARG A 357 17.62 22.91 -2.56
N LYS A 358 18.78 22.33 -2.87
CA LYS A 358 20.11 23.00 -2.76
C LYS A 358 20.34 23.66 -1.39
N GLY A 359 20.03 22.96 -0.31
CA GLY A 359 20.25 23.44 1.04
C GLY A 359 19.22 24.46 1.55
N ALA A 360 18.16 24.76 0.84
CA ALA A 360 17.12 25.71 1.20
C ALA A 360 15.71 25.15 1.00
N GLN A 361 14.78 25.66 1.77
CA GLN A 361 13.35 25.40 1.63
C GLN A 361 12.76 26.30 0.53
N LYS A 362 11.87 25.73 -0.30
CA LYS A 362 11.13 26.44 -1.35
C LYS A 362 9.66 26.10 -1.28
N ASP A 363 8.82 27.11 -1.40
CA ASP A 363 7.38 26.95 -1.55
C ASP A 363 7.02 26.99 -3.03
N LEU A 364 6.27 26.01 -3.48
CA LEU A 364 5.79 25.82 -4.84
C LEU A 364 4.27 25.62 -4.82
N SER A 365 3.64 25.73 -5.98
CA SER A 365 2.24 25.36 -6.18
C SER A 365 2.13 24.37 -7.33
N ILE A 366 1.33 23.34 -7.16
CA ILE A 366 1.18 22.28 -8.16
C ILE A 366 -0.30 21.99 -8.38
N GLN A 367 -0.69 21.80 -9.63
CA GLN A 367 -2.03 21.33 -9.98
C GLN A 367 -2.03 19.80 -10.06
N VAL A 368 -2.82 19.17 -9.21
CA VAL A 368 -2.93 17.70 -9.18
C VAL A 368 -3.68 17.20 -10.42
N ALA A 369 -3.10 16.24 -11.15
CA ALA A 369 -3.76 15.61 -12.30
C ALA A 369 -4.51 14.35 -11.88
N ASP A 370 -5.37 13.83 -12.76
CA ASP A 370 -5.98 12.51 -12.60
C ASP A 370 -4.93 11.43 -12.84
N MET A 371 -4.95 10.38 -12.00
CA MET A 371 -4.02 9.25 -12.12
C MET A 371 -4.34 8.38 -13.34
N ASP A 372 -5.60 8.28 -13.71
CA ASP A 372 -6.08 7.49 -14.85
C ASP A 372 -6.71 8.40 -15.94
N PRO A 373 -5.91 9.25 -16.59
CA PRO A 373 -6.43 10.02 -17.72
C PRO A 373 -6.79 9.09 -18.88
N PRO A 374 -7.78 9.43 -19.72
CA PRO A 374 -8.07 8.64 -20.92
C PRO A 374 -6.81 8.56 -21.79
N GLU A 375 -6.44 7.35 -22.22
CA GLU A 375 -5.21 7.05 -22.95
C GLU A 375 -4.99 7.96 -24.17
N LYS A 376 -3.88 8.66 -24.19
CA LYS A 376 -3.28 9.25 -25.39
C LYS A 376 -2.10 8.38 -25.81
N THR A 377 -2.27 7.66 -26.90
CA THR A 377 -1.23 6.87 -27.57
C THR A 377 -0.08 7.78 -28.07
N VAL A 378 1.14 7.50 -27.65
CA VAL A 378 2.36 8.11 -28.19
C VAL A 378 3.25 7.02 -28.79
N ALA A 379 3.56 7.19 -30.08
CA ALA A 379 4.36 6.29 -30.89
C ALA A 379 5.86 6.41 -30.62
N LYS A 380 6.56 5.27 -30.56
CA LYS A 380 8.02 5.17 -30.49
C LYS A 380 8.66 5.27 -31.88
N LYS A 381 9.79 5.97 -31.96
CA LYS A 381 10.77 5.85 -33.07
C LYS A 381 12.19 5.71 -32.52
N ASN A 382 12.89 4.71 -33.03
CA ASN A 382 14.32 4.42 -32.81
C ASN A 382 15.15 5.14 -33.89
N ASP A 383 16.39 5.54 -33.55
CA ASP A 383 17.56 5.32 -34.41
C ASP A 383 18.88 5.79 -33.76
N ALA A 384 19.98 5.22 -34.25
CA ALA A 384 21.28 4.99 -33.65
C ALA A 384 22.41 5.94 -34.11
N ASP A 385 23.52 5.83 -33.39
CA ASP A 385 24.92 5.96 -33.73
C ASP A 385 25.71 7.22 -33.39
N ALA A 386 26.75 7.09 -32.56
CA ALA A 386 27.91 8.00 -32.46
C ALA A 386 29.10 7.40 -31.70
N SER A 387 30.30 7.73 -32.13
CA SER A 387 31.61 7.20 -31.84
C SER A 387 32.21 7.51 -30.45
N VAL A 388 33.07 6.60 -29.96
CA VAL A 388 33.51 6.43 -28.57
C VAL A 388 34.93 6.95 -28.34
N VAL A 389 35.17 7.60 -27.18
CA VAL A 389 36.50 7.77 -26.56
C VAL A 389 36.40 7.36 -25.08
N ALA A 390 37.29 6.44 -24.68
CA ALA A 390 37.35 5.91 -23.32
C ALA A 390 38.18 6.81 -22.40
N ALA A 391 37.70 7.13 -21.20
CA ALA A 391 38.45 7.80 -20.15
C ALA A 391 38.32 7.06 -18.81
N ASN A 392 39.46 6.81 -18.17
CA ASN A 392 39.56 6.22 -16.84
C ASN A 392 39.37 7.36 -15.82
N ASN A 393 38.18 7.46 -15.18
CA ASN A 393 37.87 8.53 -14.21
C ASN A 393 37.26 7.98 -12.93
N PRO A 394 37.22 8.75 -11.81
CA PRO A 394 36.73 8.29 -10.50
C PRO A 394 35.30 7.79 -10.47
N LEU A 395 34.48 8.07 -11.47
CA LEU A 395 33.10 7.63 -11.58
C LEU A 395 32.92 6.34 -12.37
N GLY A 396 33.98 5.89 -13.09
CA GLY A 396 33.95 4.69 -13.91
C GLY A 396 33.10 4.84 -15.17
N VAL A 397 33.10 6.03 -15.82
CA VAL A 397 32.27 6.28 -17.01
C VAL A 397 33.10 6.88 -18.15
N SER A 398 32.78 6.52 -19.37
CA SER A 398 33.20 7.23 -20.58
C SER A 398 32.06 8.11 -21.06
N VAL A 399 32.33 9.37 -21.34
CA VAL A 399 31.32 10.33 -21.79
C VAL A 399 31.66 10.93 -23.13
N ALA A 400 30.66 11.36 -23.88
CA ALA A 400 30.79 12.10 -25.13
C ALA A 400 29.95 13.39 -25.11
N GLU A 401 30.29 14.31 -26.01
CA GLU A 401 29.46 15.50 -26.26
C GLU A 401 28.09 15.08 -26.77
N LEU A 402 27.07 15.77 -26.29
CA LEU A 402 25.69 15.49 -26.67
C LEU A 402 25.45 15.94 -28.12
N THR A 403 24.99 15.04 -28.97
CA THR A 403 24.63 15.36 -30.36
C THR A 403 23.33 16.19 -30.42
N ASP A 404 23.15 16.96 -31.51
CA ASP A 404 21.93 17.76 -31.73
C ASP A 404 20.68 16.86 -31.84
N ALA A 405 20.83 15.66 -32.35
CA ALA A 405 19.77 14.65 -32.39
C ALA A 405 19.33 14.25 -30.97
N LYS A 406 20.30 13.93 -30.09
CA LYS A 406 20.04 13.58 -28.69
C LYS A 406 19.51 14.75 -27.87
N ARG A 407 19.97 16.00 -28.14
CA ARG A 407 19.40 17.20 -27.49
C ARG A 407 17.91 17.34 -27.76
N ARG A 408 17.50 17.09 -29.02
CA ARG A 408 16.09 17.11 -29.43
C ARG A 408 15.29 15.94 -28.85
N GLU A 409 15.86 14.74 -28.92
CA GLU A 409 15.24 13.52 -28.40
C GLU A 409 14.93 13.63 -26.90
N PHE A 410 15.90 14.11 -26.11
CA PHE A 410 15.75 14.23 -24.65
C PHE A 410 15.20 15.57 -24.18
N SER A 411 14.88 16.48 -25.12
CA SER A 411 14.38 17.83 -24.82
C SER A 411 15.27 18.59 -23.82
N ILE A 412 16.61 18.48 -23.97
CA ILE A 412 17.60 19.12 -23.11
C ILE A 412 18.54 20.02 -23.91
N LYS A 413 19.00 21.11 -23.25
CA LYS A 413 19.89 22.09 -23.89
C LYS A 413 21.36 21.69 -23.86
N ALA A 414 21.77 20.98 -22.80
CA ALA A 414 23.17 20.63 -22.53
C ALA A 414 23.28 19.36 -21.68
N GLY A 415 24.46 18.77 -21.65
CA GLY A 415 24.79 17.55 -20.93
C GLY A 415 25.91 16.78 -21.64
N VAL A 416 26.36 15.67 -21.03
CA VAL A 416 27.29 14.72 -21.64
C VAL A 416 26.66 13.32 -21.60
N GLU A 417 26.75 12.60 -22.73
CA GLU A 417 26.18 11.25 -22.83
C GLU A 417 27.15 10.22 -22.26
N ILE A 418 26.65 9.27 -21.46
CA ILE A 418 27.41 8.10 -21.02
C ILE A 418 27.46 7.11 -22.18
N ILE A 419 28.65 6.93 -22.75
CA ILE A 419 28.88 6.03 -23.88
C ILE A 419 29.59 4.73 -23.47
N GLY A 420 30.07 4.64 -22.23
CA GLY A 420 30.65 3.45 -21.64
C GLY A 420 30.65 3.48 -20.13
N LEU A 421 30.52 2.31 -19.52
CA LEU A 421 30.55 2.10 -18.08
C LEU A 421 31.60 1.02 -17.79
N SER A 422 32.52 1.29 -16.88
CA SER A 422 33.39 0.30 -16.24
C SER A 422 32.82 -0.09 -14.87
N ASP A 423 33.42 -1.11 -14.23
CA ASP A 423 33.05 -1.40 -12.84
C ASP A 423 33.53 -0.25 -11.95
N GLY A 424 32.59 0.61 -11.57
CA GLY A 424 32.84 1.83 -10.83
C GLY A 424 31.60 2.35 -10.07
N PRO A 425 31.75 3.44 -9.35
CA PRO A 425 30.68 3.96 -8.50
C PRO A 425 29.36 4.22 -9.22
N LEU A 426 29.38 4.72 -10.46
CA LEU A 426 28.15 5.00 -11.21
C LEU A 426 27.45 3.76 -11.73
N SER A 427 28.19 2.72 -12.14
CA SER A 427 27.58 1.46 -12.60
C SER A 427 26.88 0.72 -11.46
N ARG A 428 27.46 0.72 -10.26
CA ARG A 428 26.89 0.08 -9.06
C ARG A 428 25.59 0.70 -8.58
N VAL A 429 25.39 1.97 -8.82
CA VAL A 429 24.16 2.70 -8.44
C VAL A 429 23.15 2.84 -9.58
N GLY A 430 23.34 2.09 -10.68
CA GLY A 430 22.34 1.90 -11.72
C GLY A 430 22.35 2.91 -12.87
N ALA A 431 23.47 3.63 -13.11
CA ALA A 431 23.67 4.37 -14.35
C ALA A 431 23.78 3.40 -15.55
N ARG A 432 23.42 3.87 -16.74
CA ARG A 432 23.38 3.08 -17.97
C ARG A 432 24.06 3.83 -19.13
N VAL A 433 24.55 3.08 -20.09
CA VAL A 433 24.96 3.66 -21.38
C VAL A 433 23.75 4.28 -22.06
N GLY A 434 23.91 5.47 -22.61
CA GLY A 434 22.84 6.28 -23.18
C GLY A 434 22.19 7.28 -22.19
N ASP A 435 22.51 7.23 -20.89
CA ASP A 435 22.12 8.28 -19.95
C ASP A 435 22.90 9.57 -20.25
N VAL A 436 22.30 10.71 -20.00
CA VAL A 436 22.97 12.01 -20.15
C VAL A 436 23.17 12.66 -18.79
N ILE A 437 24.40 12.92 -18.40
CA ILE A 437 24.73 13.65 -17.17
C ILE A 437 24.52 15.14 -17.44
N VAL A 438 23.62 15.75 -16.67
CA VAL A 438 23.27 17.17 -16.81
C VAL A 438 23.78 18.02 -15.64
N ARG A 439 24.05 17.41 -14.48
CA ARG A 439 24.58 18.11 -13.29
C ARG A 439 25.31 17.15 -12.35
N ILE A 440 26.36 17.62 -11.70
CA ILE A 440 27.12 16.90 -10.67
C ILE A 440 27.19 17.79 -9.42
N GLY A 441 26.58 17.36 -8.32
CA GLY A 441 26.40 18.26 -7.16
C GLY A 441 25.65 19.53 -7.55
N ASP A 442 26.29 20.67 -7.34
CA ASP A 442 25.73 21.99 -7.69
C ASP A 442 26.22 22.53 -9.05
N VAL A 443 27.05 21.75 -9.79
CA VAL A 443 27.65 22.17 -11.08
C VAL A 443 26.86 21.60 -12.23
N ASP A 444 26.24 22.46 -13.04
CA ASP A 444 25.60 22.09 -14.30
C ASP A 444 26.66 21.68 -15.32
N ILE A 445 26.44 20.57 -16.03
CA ILE A 445 27.37 20.03 -17.02
C ILE A 445 26.88 20.36 -18.43
N THR A 446 27.66 21.13 -19.15
CA THR A 446 27.33 21.57 -20.51
C THR A 446 28.26 21.03 -21.60
N SER A 447 29.39 20.45 -21.20
CA SER A 447 30.41 19.87 -22.08
C SER A 447 31.25 18.82 -21.38
N VAL A 448 31.95 17.97 -22.16
CA VAL A 448 32.93 17.00 -21.65
C VAL A 448 34.03 17.70 -20.84
N LYS A 449 34.50 18.86 -21.29
CA LYS A 449 35.53 19.66 -20.57
C LYS A 449 35.04 20.06 -19.16
N GLN A 450 33.79 20.45 -19.04
CA GLN A 450 33.20 20.85 -17.77
C GLN A 450 32.95 19.64 -16.88
N PHE A 451 32.55 18.50 -17.46
CA PHE A 451 32.45 17.22 -16.76
C PHE A 451 33.81 16.83 -16.15
N ASP A 452 34.90 16.86 -16.94
CA ASP A 452 36.25 16.55 -16.48
C ASP A 452 36.75 17.49 -15.36
N ALA A 453 36.37 18.75 -15.42
CA ALA A 453 36.67 19.71 -14.36
C ALA A 453 35.90 19.40 -13.09
N ALA A 454 34.62 19.09 -13.19
CA ALA A 454 33.74 18.77 -12.06
C ALA A 454 34.19 17.50 -11.31
N ILE A 455 34.58 16.45 -12.03
CA ILE A 455 35.01 15.19 -11.40
C ILE A 455 36.36 15.27 -10.70
N LYS A 456 37.28 16.17 -11.11
CA LYS A 456 38.59 16.39 -10.45
C LYS A 456 38.45 16.93 -9.03
N GLY A 457 37.38 17.67 -8.74
CA GLY A 457 37.12 18.28 -7.44
C GLY A 457 36.24 17.46 -6.50
N LEU A 458 35.87 16.24 -6.86
CA LEU A 458 34.92 15.45 -6.06
C LEU A 458 35.51 14.95 -4.73
N PRO A 459 34.84 15.16 -3.60
CA PRO A 459 35.27 14.64 -2.30
C PRO A 459 35.16 13.10 -2.28
N LYS A 460 36.24 12.43 -1.88
CA LYS A 460 36.37 10.97 -1.95
C LYS A 460 35.42 10.18 -1.04
N ASN A 461 34.94 10.78 0.05
CA ASN A 461 34.17 10.10 1.11
C ASN A 461 32.77 10.67 1.35
N LYS A 462 32.27 11.55 0.48
CA LYS A 462 30.95 12.17 0.61
C LYS A 462 30.06 11.72 -0.57
N ALA A 463 28.82 11.38 -0.29
CA ALA A 463 27.85 11.12 -1.34
C ALA A 463 27.52 12.43 -2.09
N ILE A 464 27.55 12.36 -3.42
CA ILE A 464 27.32 13.49 -4.32
C ILE A 464 26.15 13.13 -5.22
N PRO A 465 25.12 13.99 -5.37
CA PRO A 465 24.04 13.75 -6.29
C PRO A 465 24.52 13.96 -7.74
N ILE A 466 24.36 12.96 -8.59
CA ILE A 466 24.58 13.05 -10.03
C ILE A 466 23.22 13.04 -10.71
N PHE A 467 22.94 14.07 -11.47
CA PHE A 467 21.68 14.27 -12.18
C PHE A 467 21.83 13.81 -13.60
N ILE A 468 21.02 12.85 -13.99
CA ILE A 468 21.04 12.27 -15.33
C ILE A 468 19.66 12.39 -15.99
N ARG A 469 19.67 12.54 -17.31
CA ARG A 469 18.50 12.42 -18.16
C ARG A 469 18.50 11.04 -18.79
N ARG A 470 17.44 10.25 -18.59
CA ARG A 470 17.21 8.94 -19.18
C ARG A 470 15.88 8.95 -19.89
N SER A 471 15.86 8.87 -21.21
CA SER A 471 14.64 9.06 -22.02
C SER A 471 13.89 10.33 -21.55
N ASP A 472 12.63 10.23 -21.18
CA ASP A 472 11.81 11.35 -20.73
C ASP A 472 11.92 11.68 -19.23
N SER A 473 12.78 11.01 -18.49
CA SER A 473 12.89 11.15 -17.03
C SER A 473 14.18 11.81 -16.59
N ASN A 474 14.09 12.76 -15.65
CA ASN A 474 15.23 13.28 -14.90
C ASN A 474 15.44 12.42 -13.64
N ILE A 475 16.63 11.84 -13.48
CA ILE A 475 16.97 10.90 -12.40
C ILE A 475 18.12 11.49 -11.59
N VAL A 476 18.08 11.32 -10.28
CA VAL A 476 19.22 11.66 -9.40
C VAL A 476 19.76 10.37 -8.79
N ILE A 477 21.08 10.21 -8.90
CA ILE A 477 21.81 9.05 -8.38
C ILE A 477 22.84 9.56 -7.38
N PRO A 478 22.74 9.20 -6.08
CA PRO A 478 23.78 9.52 -5.10
C PRO A 478 24.99 8.62 -5.32
N VAL A 479 26.17 9.20 -5.52
CA VAL A 479 27.42 8.48 -5.79
C VAL A 479 28.46 8.84 -4.74
N LYS A 480 29.18 7.84 -4.21
CA LYS A 480 30.38 8.04 -3.38
C LYS A 480 31.61 7.75 -4.23
N PRO A 481 32.36 8.76 -4.68
CA PRO A 481 33.60 8.54 -5.41
C PRO A 481 34.63 7.86 -4.50
N GLY A 482 35.18 6.71 -4.94
CA GLY A 482 36.25 6.00 -4.20
C GLY A 482 35.79 4.73 -3.46
N GLN A 483 34.58 4.27 -3.65
CA GLN A 483 34.13 2.92 -3.24
C GLN A 483 34.00 1.98 -4.41
#